data_d3e5216ff52f17c24bdc41c440ae20c3
#
_entry.id   d3e5216ff52f17c24bdc41c440ae20c3
#
_cell.length_a   1.000
_cell.length_b   1.000
_cell.length_c   1.000
_cell.angle_alpha   90.00
_cell.angle_beta   90.00
_cell.angle_gamma   90.00
#
_symmetry.space_group_name_H-M   'P 1'
#
loop_
_entity.id
_entity.type
_entity.pdbx_description
1 polymer ?
#
loop_
_entity_poly.entity_id
_entity_poly.type
_entity_poly.pdbx_seq_one_letter_code
_entity_poly.pdbx_strand_id
1 'polypeptide(L)'
;EKWGVPALWYNSWYDVSIGPNLALYDHATKSGVDAEARDNQYAIVGPSVHCAYGSLGPNFASGDRQLGDATMDVNGEVWKFFDRFLKSKPEAFPSTTPKVRYFSMGDNQWKTSQEWPPKAAQETRLYLHSGGRANSVFGDGKLSFSAPGNEPADSFAYDPKNPVQTIGGGDCCNGGVVVPGAFDQRLVKVTHDVHIYTSDILKEPVTVAGFV
;
A
#
# COMPACT_ATOMS: atom_id res chain seq x y z
N GLU A 1 15.37 10.78 15.56
CA GLU A 1 15.91 9.68 16.40
C GLU A 1 16.61 8.64 15.53
N LYS A 2 17.63 7.96 16.07
CA LYS A 2 18.32 6.88 15.38
C LYS A 2 17.71 5.53 15.78
N TRP A 3 17.40 4.71 14.80
CA TRP A 3 16.92 3.34 15.02
C TRP A 3 18.06 2.43 15.42
N GLY A 4 17.89 1.64 16.48
CA GLY A 4 19.01 0.96 17.15
C GLY A 4 19.02 -0.57 17.08
N VAL A 5 18.08 -1.22 16.38
CA VAL A 5 17.98 -2.69 16.36
C VAL A 5 17.54 -3.23 14.99
N PRO A 6 17.93 -4.47 14.63
CA PRO A 6 17.29 -5.22 13.55
C PRO A 6 15.77 -5.30 13.76
N ALA A 7 14.98 -5.22 12.68
CA ALA A 7 13.54 -5.31 12.79
C ALA A 7 12.88 -6.04 11.60
N LEU A 8 11.80 -6.73 11.90
CA LEU A 8 10.88 -7.30 10.92
C LEU A 8 9.56 -6.51 10.98
N TRP A 9 9.32 -5.72 9.93
CA TRP A 9 8.13 -4.88 9.75
C TRP A 9 7.06 -5.70 9.04
N TYR A 10 5.97 -5.97 9.72
CA TYR A 10 4.87 -6.67 9.10
C TYR A 10 3.70 -5.71 8.88
N ASN A 11 3.18 -5.68 7.65
CA ASN A 11 2.16 -4.73 7.22
C ASN A 11 1.13 -5.39 6.30
N SER A 12 0.02 -4.70 6.10
CA SER A 12 -1.02 -5.07 5.15
C SER A 12 -1.40 -3.90 4.27
N TRP A 13 -1.76 -4.15 3.00
CA TRP A 13 -2.15 -3.09 2.07
C TRP A 13 -3.40 -2.33 2.52
N TYR A 14 -4.32 -3.03 3.18
CA TYR A 14 -5.55 -2.45 3.74
C TYR A 14 -5.42 -2.18 5.24
N ASP A 15 -4.26 -1.71 5.65
CA ASP A 15 -3.99 -1.25 7.01
C ASP A 15 -3.98 0.28 7.05
N VAL A 16 -4.62 0.87 8.05
CA VAL A 16 -4.62 2.32 8.31
C VAL A 16 -3.21 2.87 8.46
N SER A 17 -2.25 2.06 8.92
CA SER A 17 -0.88 2.47 9.21
C SER A 17 0.14 2.11 8.11
N ILE A 18 -0.28 1.57 6.96
CA ILE A 18 0.65 1.11 5.91
C ILE A 18 1.61 2.21 5.44
N GLY A 19 1.11 3.41 5.15
CA GLY A 19 1.94 4.54 4.69
C GLY A 19 2.99 4.95 5.72
N PRO A 20 2.61 5.31 6.96
CA PRO A 20 3.56 5.62 8.04
C PRO A 20 4.56 4.49 8.32
N ASN A 21 4.14 3.23 8.30
CA ASN A 21 5.03 2.10 8.56
C ASN A 21 6.08 1.91 7.45
N LEU A 22 5.72 2.06 6.18
CA LEU A 22 6.68 2.02 5.07
C LEU A 22 7.65 3.20 5.12
N ALA A 23 7.18 4.39 5.52
CA ALA A 23 8.05 5.56 5.73
C ALA A 23 9.03 5.34 6.88
N LEU A 24 8.58 4.73 7.99
CA LEU A 24 9.45 4.37 9.11
C LEU A 24 10.45 3.28 8.73
N TYR A 25 10.04 2.27 7.97
CA TYR A 25 10.94 1.26 7.42
C TYR A 25 12.05 1.91 6.58
N ASP A 26 11.69 2.76 5.62
CA ASP A 26 12.66 3.49 4.79
C ASP A 26 13.62 4.36 5.64
N HIS A 27 13.08 5.06 6.62
CA HIS A 27 13.90 5.82 7.56
C HIS A 27 14.87 4.93 8.35
N ALA A 28 14.42 3.78 8.87
CA ALA A 28 15.26 2.87 9.64
C ALA A 28 16.42 2.29 8.83
N THR A 29 16.21 2.01 7.53
CA THR A 29 17.27 1.54 6.62
C THR A 29 18.36 2.59 6.38
N LYS A 30 18.06 3.88 6.57
CA LYS A 30 18.98 5.01 6.33
C LYS A 30 19.60 5.56 7.63
N SER A 31 18.86 5.52 8.72
CA SER A 31 19.16 6.25 9.97
C SER A 31 19.51 5.37 11.16
N GLY A 32 19.76 4.07 10.96
CA GLY A 32 20.17 3.16 12.01
C GLY A 32 21.46 3.62 12.71
N VAL A 33 21.59 3.33 14.02
CA VAL A 33 22.74 3.75 14.85
C VAL A 33 24.06 3.17 14.33
N ASP A 34 24.01 1.97 13.73
CA ASP A 34 25.17 1.28 13.17
C ASP A 34 24.74 0.46 11.93
N ALA A 35 25.69 -0.26 11.35
CA ALA A 35 25.45 -1.08 10.16
C ALA A 35 24.52 -2.25 10.47
N GLU A 36 24.61 -2.85 11.66
CA GLU A 36 23.75 -3.97 12.04
C GLU A 36 22.28 -3.55 12.06
N ALA A 37 21.98 -2.41 12.66
CA ALA A 37 20.61 -1.86 12.69
C ALA A 37 20.12 -1.49 11.29
N ARG A 38 20.92 -0.78 10.46
CA ARG A 38 20.52 -0.37 9.11
C ARG A 38 20.31 -1.54 8.17
N ASP A 39 21.26 -2.47 8.16
CA ASP A 39 21.31 -3.51 7.16
C ASP A 39 20.39 -4.70 7.48
N ASN A 40 19.75 -4.71 8.66
CA ASN A 40 18.85 -5.76 9.10
C ASN A 40 17.44 -5.27 9.36
N GLN A 41 16.94 -4.42 8.46
CA GLN A 41 15.53 -4.06 8.37
C GLN A 41 14.87 -4.92 7.28
N TYR A 42 13.78 -5.60 7.61
CA TYR A 42 13.04 -6.47 6.70
C TYR A 42 11.57 -6.10 6.75
N ALA A 43 10.89 -6.09 5.61
CA ALA A 43 9.46 -5.80 5.52
C ALA A 43 8.69 -6.92 4.81
N ILE A 44 7.50 -7.22 5.31
CA ILE A 44 6.52 -8.09 4.65
C ILE A 44 5.22 -7.30 4.54
N VAL A 45 4.67 -7.17 3.32
CA VAL A 45 3.40 -6.49 3.09
C VAL A 45 2.42 -7.44 2.43
N GLY A 46 1.44 -7.90 3.19
CA GLY A 46 0.41 -8.82 2.74
C GLY A 46 -0.83 -8.10 2.18
N PRO A 47 -1.71 -8.83 1.49
CA PRO A 47 -2.94 -8.28 0.93
C PRO A 47 -4.10 -8.21 1.94
N SER A 48 -3.81 -8.44 3.23
CA SER A 48 -4.81 -8.48 4.30
C SER A 48 -5.17 -7.08 4.81
N VAL A 49 -5.99 -7.08 5.84
CA VAL A 49 -6.40 -5.89 6.62
C VAL A 49 -5.63 -5.83 7.93
N HIS A 50 -5.82 -4.79 8.73
CA HIS A 50 -5.17 -4.60 10.03
C HIS A 50 -5.29 -5.83 10.93
N CYS A 51 -4.18 -6.28 11.49
CA CYS A 51 -4.06 -7.44 12.39
C CYS A 51 -4.54 -8.80 11.85
N ALA A 52 -4.87 -8.93 10.56
CA ALA A 52 -5.39 -10.17 9.97
C ALA A 52 -4.30 -11.02 9.28
N TYR A 53 -3.09 -11.02 9.79
CA TYR A 53 -1.92 -11.65 9.16
C TYR A 53 -1.98 -13.18 9.14
N GLY A 54 -2.65 -13.79 10.11
CA GLY A 54 -2.80 -15.25 10.18
C GLY A 54 -3.83 -15.84 9.22
N SER A 55 -4.57 -14.99 8.49
CA SER A 55 -5.62 -15.42 7.56
C SER A 55 -5.15 -15.65 6.13
N LEU A 56 -3.89 -15.38 5.82
CA LEU A 56 -3.33 -15.55 4.48
C LEU A 56 -3.31 -17.03 4.07
N GLY A 57 -3.99 -17.36 2.97
CA GLY A 57 -4.15 -18.75 2.52
C GLY A 57 -4.38 -18.87 1.02
N PRO A 58 -4.64 -20.10 0.51
CA PRO A 58 -4.69 -20.38 -0.91
C PRO A 58 -5.91 -19.81 -1.65
N ASN A 59 -6.96 -19.41 -0.94
CA ASN A 59 -8.16 -18.81 -1.52
C ASN A 59 -8.48 -17.47 -0.83
N PHE A 60 -7.47 -16.63 -0.70
CA PHE A 60 -7.59 -15.38 0.03
C PHE A 60 -8.43 -14.35 -0.74
N ALA A 61 -9.26 -13.64 0.00
CA ALA A 61 -10.02 -12.49 -0.50
C ALA A 61 -9.87 -11.30 0.44
N SER A 62 -9.88 -10.10 -0.10
CA SER A 62 -9.92 -8.86 0.67
C SER A 62 -11.07 -7.99 0.15
N GLY A 63 -12.10 -7.79 0.97
CA GLY A 63 -13.36 -7.21 0.51
C GLY A 63 -13.98 -8.04 -0.60
N ASP A 64 -14.39 -7.40 -1.69
CA ASP A 64 -14.98 -8.07 -2.87
C ASP A 64 -13.95 -8.71 -3.79
N ARG A 65 -12.66 -8.48 -3.55
CA ARG A 65 -11.61 -8.92 -4.47
C ARG A 65 -11.04 -10.27 -4.11
N GLN A 66 -11.16 -11.23 -5.04
CA GLN A 66 -10.49 -12.52 -4.95
C GLN A 66 -9.02 -12.37 -5.35
N LEU A 67 -8.11 -12.79 -4.49
CA LEU A 67 -6.67 -12.62 -4.65
C LEU A 67 -5.94 -13.96 -4.83
N GLY A 68 -6.63 -15.09 -4.69
CA GLY A 68 -6.07 -16.43 -4.91
C GLY A 68 -5.10 -16.84 -3.79
N ASP A 69 -3.97 -17.40 -4.16
CA ASP A 69 -3.00 -17.91 -3.19
C ASP A 69 -2.12 -16.78 -2.62
N ALA A 70 -2.48 -16.33 -1.43
CA ALA A 70 -1.72 -15.36 -0.65
C ALA A 70 -0.94 -16.03 0.51
N THR A 71 -0.78 -17.34 0.49
CA THR A 71 -0.17 -18.11 1.59
C THR A 71 1.18 -17.53 2.00
N MET A 72 1.33 -17.28 3.31
CA MET A 72 2.55 -16.84 3.96
C MET A 72 2.54 -17.35 5.40
N ASP A 73 3.57 -18.09 5.78
CA ASP A 73 3.77 -18.49 7.17
C ASP A 73 4.40 -17.34 7.97
N VAL A 74 3.57 -16.37 8.32
CA VAL A 74 4.01 -15.16 9.04
C VAL A 74 4.64 -15.50 10.39
N ASN A 75 4.02 -16.39 11.14
CA ASN A 75 4.54 -16.78 12.46
C ASN A 75 5.89 -17.48 12.32
N GLY A 76 6.04 -18.36 11.33
CA GLY A 76 7.32 -19.00 11.03
C GLY A 76 8.40 -17.98 10.68
N GLU A 77 8.09 -16.95 9.89
CA GLU A 77 9.04 -15.88 9.57
C GLU A 77 9.44 -15.06 10.80
N VAL A 78 8.51 -14.76 11.70
CA VAL A 78 8.79 -14.09 12.99
C VAL A 78 9.73 -14.96 13.85
N TRP A 79 9.45 -16.26 13.97
CA TRP A 79 10.31 -17.17 14.74
C TRP A 79 11.71 -17.28 14.15
N LYS A 80 11.83 -17.42 12.83
CA LYS A 80 13.13 -17.45 12.13
C LYS A 80 13.93 -16.16 12.37
N PHE A 81 13.27 -15.00 12.30
CA PHE A 81 13.90 -13.72 12.59
C PHE A 81 14.44 -13.67 14.02
N PHE A 82 13.65 -14.03 15.01
CA PHE A 82 14.09 -14.05 16.41
C PHE A 82 15.15 -15.12 16.69
N ASP A 83 15.09 -16.26 16.04
CA ASP A 83 16.16 -17.27 16.16
C ASP A 83 17.51 -16.72 15.69
N ARG A 84 17.52 -15.95 14.60
CA ARG A 84 18.75 -15.29 14.14
C ARG A 84 19.25 -14.25 15.12
N PHE A 85 18.42 -13.28 15.50
CA PHE A 85 18.89 -12.08 16.18
C PHE A 85 18.92 -12.21 17.71
N LEU A 86 18.13 -13.10 18.30
CA LEU A 86 18.11 -13.31 19.75
C LEU A 86 18.81 -14.59 20.19
N LYS A 87 18.88 -15.61 19.32
CA LYS A 87 19.52 -16.89 19.67
C LYS A 87 20.79 -17.15 18.86
N SER A 88 21.28 -16.18 18.10
CA SER A 88 22.50 -16.25 17.31
C SER A 88 22.54 -17.43 16.34
N LYS A 89 21.40 -17.73 15.66
CA LYS A 89 21.26 -18.77 14.65
C LYS A 89 21.16 -18.16 13.25
N PRO A 90 22.25 -17.74 12.62
CA PRO A 90 22.24 -17.03 11.35
C PRO A 90 21.59 -17.82 10.20
N GLU A 91 21.64 -19.14 10.26
CA GLU A 91 21.03 -20.04 9.29
C GLU A 91 19.49 -20.03 9.30
N ALA A 92 18.87 -19.67 10.44
CA ALA A 92 17.41 -19.63 10.57
C ALA A 92 16.78 -18.52 9.72
N PHE A 93 17.49 -17.40 9.55
CA PHE A 93 17.07 -16.27 8.74
C PHE A 93 18.28 -15.72 7.96
N PRO A 94 18.67 -16.33 6.82
CA PRO A 94 19.90 -16.03 6.11
C PRO A 94 20.02 -14.58 5.66
N SER A 95 21.22 -14.06 5.53
CA SER A 95 21.49 -12.70 5.01
C SER A 95 21.02 -12.49 3.57
N THR A 96 20.80 -13.58 2.84
CA THR A 96 20.22 -13.60 1.49
C THR A 96 18.70 -13.43 1.47
N THR A 97 18.03 -13.44 2.63
CA THR A 97 16.60 -13.19 2.73
C THR A 97 16.28 -11.82 2.10
N PRO A 98 15.33 -11.74 1.17
CA PRO A 98 14.93 -10.46 0.58
C PRO A 98 14.51 -9.45 1.65
N LYS A 99 14.97 -8.20 1.50
CA LYS A 99 14.66 -7.12 2.46
C LYS A 99 13.19 -6.77 2.48
N VAL A 100 12.54 -6.84 1.32
CA VAL A 100 11.11 -6.56 1.18
C VAL A 100 10.44 -7.72 0.46
N ARG A 101 9.37 -8.22 1.02
CA ARG A 101 8.44 -9.16 0.39
C ARG A 101 7.07 -8.52 0.39
N TYR A 102 6.45 -8.42 -0.76
CA TYR A 102 5.14 -7.78 -0.87
C TYR A 102 4.23 -8.51 -1.84
N PHE A 103 2.94 -8.52 -1.53
CA PHE A 103 1.94 -9.12 -2.40
C PHE A 103 1.48 -8.09 -3.44
N SER A 104 1.70 -8.38 -4.71
CA SER A 104 1.25 -7.53 -5.82
C SER A 104 -0.21 -7.86 -6.14
N MET A 105 -1.10 -6.90 -5.92
CA MET A 105 -2.55 -7.10 -6.02
C MET A 105 -3.12 -6.99 -7.45
N GLY A 106 -2.29 -6.89 -8.46
CA GLY A 106 -2.72 -6.90 -9.86
C GLY A 106 -2.63 -8.29 -10.46
N ASP A 107 -1.45 -8.87 -10.35
CA ASP A 107 -1.11 -10.22 -10.77
C ASP A 107 -1.28 -11.27 -9.66
N ASN A 108 -1.65 -10.86 -8.45
CA ASN A 108 -1.92 -11.69 -7.29
C ASN A 108 -0.75 -12.61 -6.93
N GLN A 109 0.44 -12.04 -6.84
CA GLN A 109 1.67 -12.79 -6.54
C GLN A 109 2.52 -12.11 -5.49
N TRP A 110 3.21 -12.92 -4.69
CA TRP A 110 4.30 -12.46 -3.85
C TRP A 110 5.50 -12.06 -4.69
N LYS A 111 6.02 -10.86 -4.44
CA LYS A 111 7.24 -10.31 -5.06
C LYS A 111 8.27 -9.98 -4.00
N THR A 112 9.52 -9.86 -4.42
CA THR A 112 10.63 -9.53 -3.54
C THR A 112 11.43 -8.35 -4.08
N SER A 113 12.04 -7.60 -3.15
CA SER A 113 12.96 -6.52 -3.46
C SER A 113 14.04 -6.42 -2.38
N GLN A 114 15.16 -5.76 -2.68
CA GLN A 114 16.19 -5.45 -1.70
C GLN A 114 15.99 -4.08 -1.05
N GLU A 115 15.05 -3.29 -1.53
CA GLU A 115 14.72 -1.94 -1.02
C GLU A 115 13.26 -1.59 -1.30
N TRP A 116 12.75 -0.58 -0.64
CA TRP A 116 11.44 0.00 -0.90
C TRP A 116 11.55 1.51 -1.13
N PRO A 117 11.00 2.08 -2.21
CA PRO A 117 10.38 1.37 -3.35
C PRO A 117 11.34 0.41 -4.06
N PRO A 118 10.83 -0.59 -4.83
CA PRO A 118 11.69 -1.48 -5.62
C PRO A 118 12.60 -0.67 -6.56
N LYS A 119 13.87 -1.07 -6.69
CA LYS A 119 14.87 -0.35 -7.50
C LYS A 119 14.45 -0.06 -8.95
N ALA A 120 13.60 -0.92 -9.51
CA ALA A 120 13.08 -0.73 -10.88
C ALA A 120 11.93 0.30 -10.94
N ALA A 121 11.40 0.75 -9.79
CA ALA A 121 10.35 1.77 -9.78
C ALA A 121 10.92 3.12 -10.22
N GLN A 122 10.16 3.82 -11.03
CA GLN A 122 10.52 5.16 -11.52
C GLN A 122 9.48 6.16 -11.02
N GLU A 123 9.95 7.23 -10.40
CA GLU A 123 9.07 8.33 -10.04
C GLU A 123 8.46 8.92 -11.30
N THR A 124 7.13 8.88 -11.38
CA THR A 124 6.39 9.30 -12.55
C THR A 124 5.28 10.24 -12.14
N ARG A 125 5.24 11.43 -12.73
CA ARG A 125 4.21 12.43 -12.45
C ARG A 125 3.00 12.19 -13.34
N LEU A 126 1.84 12.09 -12.71
CA LEU A 126 0.54 12.17 -13.37
C LEU A 126 -0.11 13.49 -12.96
N TYR A 127 -0.50 14.27 -13.94
CA TYR A 127 -1.12 15.57 -13.74
C TYR A 127 -2.64 15.48 -13.87
N LEU A 128 -3.32 16.25 -13.04
CA LEU A 128 -4.77 16.41 -13.07
C LEU A 128 -5.13 17.50 -14.07
N HIS A 129 -6.09 17.23 -14.95
CA HIS A 129 -6.61 18.16 -15.94
C HIS A 129 -8.12 18.19 -15.90
N SER A 130 -8.72 19.36 -16.06
CA SER A 130 -10.16 19.52 -16.26
C SER A 130 -10.52 20.86 -16.87
N GLY A 131 -11.72 20.96 -17.39
CA GLY A 131 -12.38 22.23 -17.72
C GLY A 131 -13.21 22.80 -16.56
N GLY A 132 -12.92 22.40 -15.31
CA GLY A 132 -13.64 22.82 -14.10
C GLY A 132 -14.85 21.94 -13.75
N ARG A 133 -14.94 20.72 -14.29
CA ARG A 133 -16.08 19.81 -14.09
C ARG A 133 -15.67 18.39 -13.73
N ALA A 134 -14.56 18.20 -13.01
CA ALA A 134 -14.10 16.87 -12.58
C ALA A 134 -14.93 16.30 -11.41
N ASN A 135 -15.95 16.99 -10.92
CA ASN A 135 -16.76 16.62 -9.76
C ASN A 135 -17.92 15.65 -10.08
N SER A 136 -17.74 14.76 -11.04
CA SER A 136 -18.74 13.77 -11.43
C SER A 136 -18.10 12.65 -12.28
N VAL A 137 -18.72 11.47 -12.28
CA VAL A 137 -18.35 10.35 -13.21
C VAL A 137 -18.53 10.73 -14.68
N PHE A 138 -19.37 11.73 -14.97
CA PHE A 138 -19.62 12.27 -16.31
C PHE A 138 -18.85 13.56 -16.54
N GLY A 139 -17.92 13.90 -15.65
CA GLY A 139 -17.09 15.08 -15.73
C GLY A 139 -15.99 14.97 -16.79
N ASP A 140 -15.14 15.98 -16.82
CA ASP A 140 -14.06 16.10 -17.79
C ASP A 140 -12.66 15.88 -17.19
N GLY A 141 -12.61 15.35 -15.97
CA GLY A 141 -11.35 15.09 -15.28
C GLY A 141 -10.48 14.04 -15.97
N LYS A 142 -9.24 14.39 -16.30
CA LYS A 142 -8.26 13.51 -16.95
C LYS A 142 -6.96 13.43 -16.16
N LEU A 143 -6.34 12.24 -16.18
CA LEU A 143 -4.96 12.02 -15.76
C LEU A 143 -4.05 11.96 -16.97
N SER A 144 -2.96 12.73 -16.97
CA SER A 144 -2.01 12.81 -18.07
C SER A 144 -0.57 12.92 -17.57
N PHE A 145 0.38 12.54 -18.43
CA PHE A 145 1.80 12.76 -18.20
C PHE A 145 2.26 14.18 -18.58
N SER A 146 1.42 14.96 -19.26
CA SER A 146 1.71 16.34 -19.65
C SER A 146 1.31 17.30 -18.53
N ALA A 147 2.14 18.28 -18.22
CA ALA A 147 1.78 19.31 -17.26
C ALA A 147 0.62 20.18 -17.75
N PRO A 148 -0.31 20.59 -16.87
CA PRO A 148 -1.44 21.46 -17.25
C PRO A 148 -0.95 22.85 -17.64
N GLY A 149 -1.74 23.49 -18.51
CA GLY A 149 -1.61 24.91 -18.83
C GLY A 149 -2.43 25.78 -17.88
N ASN A 150 -3.04 26.82 -18.46
CA ASN A 150 -3.98 27.66 -17.71
C ASN A 150 -5.38 27.02 -17.77
N GLU A 151 -5.70 26.19 -16.80
CA GLU A 151 -6.95 25.48 -16.68
C GLU A 151 -7.78 26.03 -15.51
N PRO A 152 -9.13 26.03 -15.59
CA PRO A 152 -9.96 26.43 -14.46
C PRO A 152 -9.83 25.45 -13.29
N ALA A 153 -10.03 25.97 -12.08
CA ALA A 153 -10.04 25.12 -10.89
C ALA A 153 -11.34 24.28 -10.82
N ASP A 154 -11.19 23.03 -10.41
CA ASP A 154 -12.33 22.23 -9.97
C ASP A 154 -12.84 22.70 -8.61
N SER A 155 -14.12 22.50 -8.37
CA SER A 155 -14.74 22.83 -7.09
C SER A 155 -15.70 21.74 -6.64
N PHE A 156 -15.80 21.55 -5.34
CA PHE A 156 -16.81 20.68 -4.72
C PHE A 156 -17.41 21.38 -3.49
N ALA A 157 -18.60 20.98 -3.11
CA ALA A 157 -19.24 21.47 -1.90
C ALA A 157 -19.12 20.40 -0.80
N TYR A 158 -18.38 20.71 0.24
CA TYR A 158 -18.29 19.84 1.42
C TYR A 158 -19.49 20.12 2.34
N ASP A 159 -20.32 19.09 2.57
CA ASP A 159 -21.42 19.13 3.53
C ASP A 159 -21.12 18.20 4.71
N PRO A 160 -20.79 18.73 5.90
CA PRO A 160 -20.51 17.90 7.07
C PRO A 160 -21.74 17.14 7.60
N LYS A 161 -22.96 17.49 7.16
CA LYS A 161 -24.19 16.77 7.52
C LYS A 161 -24.47 15.60 6.56
N ASN A 162 -23.83 15.58 5.42
CA ASN A 162 -23.94 14.53 4.41
C ASN A 162 -22.55 14.23 3.81
N PRO A 163 -21.60 13.71 4.60
CA PRO A 163 -20.25 13.44 4.13
C PRO A 163 -20.23 12.30 3.12
N VAL A 164 -19.23 12.30 2.24
CA VAL A 164 -18.96 11.15 1.37
C VAL A 164 -18.75 9.89 2.20
N GLN A 165 -19.47 8.83 1.85
CA GLN A 165 -19.38 7.55 2.57
C GLN A 165 -18.05 6.87 2.29
N THR A 166 -17.39 6.38 3.33
CA THR A 166 -16.22 5.51 3.19
C THR A 166 -16.68 4.09 2.90
N ILE A 167 -16.17 3.49 1.82
CA ILE A 167 -16.43 2.11 1.43
C ILE A 167 -15.07 1.39 1.33
N GLY A 168 -14.81 0.44 2.19
CA GLY A 168 -13.55 -0.31 2.20
C GLY A 168 -12.34 0.55 2.53
N GLY A 169 -11.21 0.24 1.88
CA GLY A 169 -9.93 0.92 2.11
C GLY A 169 -9.16 0.40 3.32
N GLY A 170 -8.18 1.18 3.77
CA GLY A 170 -7.37 0.88 4.95
C GLY A 170 -8.05 1.45 6.19
N ASP A 171 -8.84 0.64 6.86
CA ASP A 171 -9.53 1.04 8.09
C ASP A 171 -9.28 0.02 9.20
N CYS A 172 -9.43 0.43 10.45
CA CYS A 172 -9.41 -0.46 11.60
C CYS A 172 -10.15 0.14 12.80
N CYS A 173 -10.45 -0.72 13.78
CA CYS A 173 -10.81 -0.33 15.14
C CYS A 173 -12.09 0.54 15.26
N ASN A 174 -12.94 0.52 14.24
CA ASN A 174 -14.16 1.34 14.14
C ASN A 174 -15.44 0.61 14.59
N GLY A 175 -15.31 -0.54 15.27
CA GLY A 175 -16.44 -1.36 15.71
C GLY A 175 -17.26 -2.00 14.58
N GLY A 176 -16.68 -2.12 13.37
CA GLY A 176 -17.34 -2.74 12.22
C GLY A 176 -18.24 -1.79 11.42
N VAL A 177 -18.14 -0.49 11.65
CA VAL A 177 -18.91 0.52 10.89
C VAL A 177 -18.46 0.56 9.43
N VAL A 178 -17.15 0.45 9.17
CA VAL A 178 -16.58 0.29 7.85
C VAL A 178 -15.81 -1.03 7.80
N VAL A 179 -16.05 -1.85 6.79
CA VAL A 179 -15.30 -3.08 6.56
C VAL A 179 -14.08 -2.75 5.73
N PRO A 180 -12.84 -2.95 6.23
CA PRO A 180 -11.64 -2.69 5.44
C PRO A 180 -11.46 -3.69 4.29
N GLY A 181 -10.72 -3.29 3.25
CA GLY A 181 -10.46 -4.13 2.09
C GLY A 181 -10.81 -3.46 0.76
N ALA A 182 -10.77 -4.24 -0.32
CA ALA A 182 -11.07 -3.80 -1.68
C ALA A 182 -12.57 -3.91 -1.97
N PHE A 183 -13.25 -2.80 -2.13
CA PHE A 183 -14.68 -2.74 -2.44
C PHE A 183 -14.93 -1.85 -3.65
N ASP A 184 -16.09 -2.07 -4.30
CA ASP A 184 -16.52 -1.28 -5.45
C ASP A 184 -16.81 0.17 -5.06
N GLN A 185 -16.04 1.10 -5.61
CA GLN A 185 -16.14 2.53 -5.35
C GLN A 185 -17.15 3.26 -6.26
N ARG A 186 -17.86 2.56 -7.15
CA ARG A 186 -18.80 3.20 -8.09
C ARG A 186 -19.94 3.92 -7.39
N LEU A 187 -20.38 3.44 -6.23
CA LEU A 187 -21.43 4.10 -5.45
C LEU A 187 -20.99 5.44 -4.87
N VAL A 188 -19.72 5.58 -4.51
CA VAL A 188 -19.14 6.83 -4.00
C VAL A 188 -19.04 7.88 -5.11
N LYS A 189 -18.78 7.45 -6.33
CA LYS A 189 -18.53 8.33 -7.49
C LYS A 189 -19.77 9.06 -8.02
N VAL A 190 -20.96 8.73 -7.56
CA VAL A 190 -22.20 9.37 -8.04
C VAL A 190 -22.52 10.68 -7.30
N THR A 191 -21.76 11.05 -6.28
CA THR A 191 -21.91 12.31 -5.54
C THR A 191 -21.12 13.44 -6.21
N HIS A 192 -21.58 14.69 -6.06
CA HIS A 192 -20.93 15.87 -6.66
C HIS A 192 -19.78 16.44 -5.83
N ASP A 193 -19.46 15.80 -4.74
CA ASP A 193 -18.39 16.15 -3.79
C ASP A 193 -17.14 15.25 -3.94
N VAL A 194 -17.09 14.46 -5.02
CA VAL A 194 -15.94 13.62 -5.39
C VAL A 194 -15.38 14.05 -6.73
N HIS A 195 -14.11 14.43 -6.77
CA HIS A 195 -13.39 14.67 -8.02
C HIS A 195 -12.89 13.36 -8.62
N ILE A 196 -13.08 13.19 -9.92
CA ILE A 196 -12.72 11.97 -10.65
C ILE A 196 -11.87 12.35 -11.85
N TYR A 197 -10.64 11.78 -11.85
CA TYR A 197 -9.68 11.94 -12.94
C TYR A 197 -9.33 10.58 -13.50
N THR A 198 -9.44 10.42 -14.80
CA THR A 198 -9.25 9.12 -15.46
C THR A 198 -8.19 9.24 -16.54
N SER A 199 -7.25 8.30 -16.58
CA SER A 199 -6.28 8.19 -17.67
C SER A 199 -6.92 7.60 -18.92
N ASP A 200 -6.23 7.71 -20.04
CA ASP A 200 -6.52 6.87 -21.20
C ASP A 200 -6.37 5.38 -20.84
N ILE A 201 -6.98 4.52 -21.65
CA ILE A 201 -6.87 3.07 -21.46
C ILE A 201 -5.39 2.67 -21.54
N LEU A 202 -4.91 2.03 -20.49
CA LEU A 202 -3.54 1.54 -20.43
C LEU A 202 -3.34 0.44 -21.49
N LYS A 203 -2.29 0.56 -22.28
CA LYS A 203 -1.95 -0.43 -23.34
C LYS A 203 -1.19 -1.61 -22.79
N GLU A 204 -0.52 -1.42 -21.65
CA GLU A 204 0.28 -2.45 -20.96
C GLU A 204 0.00 -2.42 -19.47
N PRO A 205 0.23 -3.53 -18.74
CA PRO A 205 0.11 -3.56 -17.30
C PRO A 205 1.05 -2.56 -16.63
N VAL A 206 0.55 -1.84 -15.63
CA VAL A 206 1.33 -0.92 -14.80
C VAL A 206 1.30 -1.40 -13.36
N THR A 207 2.46 -1.46 -12.73
CA THR A 207 2.59 -1.72 -11.30
C THR A 207 2.91 -0.40 -10.59
N VAL A 208 2.04 0.01 -9.68
CA VAL A 208 2.30 1.12 -8.77
C VAL A 208 2.93 0.56 -7.50
N ALA A 209 4.13 0.99 -7.17
CA ALA A 209 4.86 0.53 -6.00
C ALA A 209 5.75 1.66 -5.46
N GLY A 210 5.46 2.16 -4.30
CA GLY A 210 6.17 3.28 -3.68
C GLY A 210 5.24 4.18 -2.88
N PHE A 211 5.73 5.38 -2.60
CA PHE A 211 4.94 6.44 -1.99
C PHE A 211 4.18 7.20 -3.10
N VAL A 212 2.88 7.37 -2.91
CA VAL A 212 1.98 8.06 -3.86
C VAL A 212 1.43 9.31 -3.19
#